data_fad32ebf0a7ab87a2fc2ed345fd5422a
#
_entry.id   fad32ebf0a7ab87a2fc2ed345fd5422a
#
_cell.length_a   1.000
_cell.length_b   1.000
_cell.length_c   1.000
_cell.angle_alpha   90.00
_cell.angle_beta   90.00
_cell.angle_gamma   90.00
#
_symmetry.space_group_name_H-M   'P 1'
#
loop_
_entity.id
_entity.type
_entity.pdbx_description
1 polymer ?
#
loop_
_entity_poly.entity_id
_entity_poly.type
_entity_poly.pdbx_seq_one_letter_code
_entity_poly.pdbx_strand_id
1 'polypeptide(L)'
;LLFSDAVENDTISGETIKQTTKDGIVALAKDLSVASFDVKFTDPVQTFVETSVFFQFNPNLTTLAENAIKSQVQDVVTDYFTKNTGRFKQSFRRSNLLTLIDAVSPSILSSRCTVGMQQRITPTLTAISDYTLRLPQSIAIADDVNRIVTSTAFTFQNKNCIIRNRLNSTVLEVFDNINNETVVDNIGSYTGDTISIIGLQVDAIPTGESFIKITATPENQSFVTPFRQDILKHDLQRSLVSVVEVSTDVLN
;
A
#
# COMPACT_ATOMS: atom_id res chain seq x y z
N LEU A 1 2.86 21.40 -5.78
CA LEU A 1 1.92 21.42 -6.90
C LEU A 1 1.35 20.03 -7.08
N LEU A 2 0.03 19.88 -7.06
CA LEU A 2 -0.67 18.62 -7.32
C LEU A 2 -1.43 18.76 -8.63
N PHE A 3 -1.34 17.73 -9.45
CA PHE A 3 -2.10 17.60 -10.68
C PHE A 3 -3.36 16.77 -10.44
N SER A 4 -4.32 16.84 -11.34
CA SER A 4 -5.50 15.97 -11.28
C SER A 4 -5.11 14.50 -11.53
N ASP A 5 -5.93 13.58 -11.05
CA ASP A 5 -5.69 12.14 -11.24
C ASP A 5 -5.57 11.76 -12.73
N ALA A 6 -6.29 12.45 -13.62
CA ALA A 6 -6.16 12.23 -15.06
C ALA A 6 -4.77 12.57 -15.59
N VAL A 7 -4.14 13.65 -15.10
CA VAL A 7 -2.77 14.04 -15.46
C VAL A 7 -1.75 13.14 -14.77
N GLU A 8 -2.03 12.70 -13.53
CA GLU A 8 -1.16 11.80 -12.76
C GLU A 8 -1.09 10.40 -13.38
N ASN A 9 -2.18 9.91 -13.94
CA ASN A 9 -2.32 8.54 -14.45
C ASN A 9 -2.10 8.40 -15.96
N ASP A 10 -2.07 9.51 -16.72
CA ASP A 10 -1.73 9.52 -18.15
C ASP A 10 -0.21 9.56 -18.32
N THR A 11 0.34 8.48 -18.83
CA THR A 11 1.78 8.22 -18.87
C THR A 11 2.58 9.21 -19.69
N ILE A 12 2.09 9.61 -20.88
CA ILE A 12 2.84 10.48 -21.81
C ILE A 12 2.36 11.94 -21.71
N SER A 13 1.08 12.16 -21.89
CA SER A 13 0.49 13.53 -21.86
C SER A 13 0.56 14.14 -20.47
N GLY A 14 0.33 13.35 -19.43
CA GLY A 14 0.41 13.79 -18.05
C GLY A 14 1.81 14.24 -17.66
N GLU A 15 2.84 13.50 -18.00
CA GLU A 15 4.24 13.88 -17.74
C GLU A 15 4.65 15.13 -18.51
N THR A 16 4.21 15.28 -19.77
CA THR A 16 4.45 16.49 -20.57
C THR A 16 3.81 17.73 -19.94
N ILE A 17 2.56 17.62 -19.47
CA ILE A 17 1.85 18.72 -18.79
C ILE A 17 2.55 19.09 -17.48
N LYS A 18 2.94 18.10 -16.67
CA LYS A 18 3.69 18.32 -15.43
C LYS A 18 5.00 19.04 -15.70
N GLN A 19 5.79 18.57 -16.66
CA GLN A 19 7.09 19.17 -16.97
C GLN A 19 6.94 20.60 -17.49
N THR A 20 6.05 20.83 -18.45
CA THR A 20 5.77 22.17 -18.98
C THR A 20 5.35 23.16 -17.89
N THR A 21 4.51 22.70 -16.95
CA THR A 21 4.06 23.52 -15.82
C THR A 21 5.22 23.83 -14.85
N LYS A 22 6.06 22.84 -14.54
CA LYS A 22 7.26 23.02 -13.71
C LYS A 22 8.22 24.05 -14.36
N ASP A 23 8.48 23.89 -15.65
CA ASP A 23 9.37 24.80 -16.40
C ASP A 23 8.83 26.23 -16.46
N GLY A 24 7.52 26.41 -16.64
CA GLY A 24 6.87 27.72 -16.59
C GLY A 24 7.01 28.40 -15.22
N ILE A 25 6.86 27.65 -14.13
CA ILE A 25 7.07 28.17 -12.77
C ILE A 25 8.52 28.56 -12.52
N VAL A 26 9.48 27.74 -12.98
CA VAL A 26 10.91 28.06 -12.87
C VAL A 26 11.26 29.32 -13.66
N ALA A 27 10.76 29.45 -14.88
CA ALA A 27 10.96 30.65 -15.71
C ALA A 27 10.40 31.90 -15.03
N LEU A 28 9.14 31.86 -14.56
CA LEU A 28 8.51 32.97 -13.86
C LEU A 28 9.26 33.33 -12.56
N ALA A 29 9.72 32.35 -11.81
CA ALA A 29 10.51 32.57 -10.59
C ALA A 29 11.83 33.29 -10.90
N LYS A 30 12.50 32.93 -11.98
CA LYS A 30 13.74 33.59 -12.44
C LYS A 30 13.48 35.05 -12.85
N ASP A 31 12.38 35.31 -13.57
CA ASP A 31 12.03 36.66 -14.01
C ASP A 31 11.65 37.59 -12.85
N LEU A 32 11.03 37.04 -11.79
CA LEU A 32 10.58 37.80 -10.64
C LEU A 32 11.65 37.93 -9.52
N SER A 33 12.72 37.19 -9.60
CA SER A 33 13.68 37.15 -8.49
C SER A 33 14.72 38.26 -8.58
N VAL A 34 14.81 39.03 -7.52
CA VAL A 34 15.87 40.04 -7.31
C VAL A 34 17.11 39.40 -6.67
N ALA A 35 16.96 38.24 -6.07
CA ALA A 35 18.02 37.45 -5.46
C ALA A 35 18.15 36.09 -6.14
N SER A 36 19.37 35.56 -6.19
CA SER A 36 19.64 34.25 -6.75
C SER A 36 19.04 33.16 -5.87
N PHE A 37 17.87 32.65 -6.22
CA PHE A 37 17.33 31.44 -5.62
C PHE A 37 16.96 30.43 -6.72
N ASP A 38 17.12 29.17 -6.40
CA ASP A 38 16.87 28.05 -7.29
C ASP A 38 15.60 27.32 -6.87
N VAL A 39 14.60 27.29 -7.75
CA VAL A 39 13.34 26.56 -7.51
C VAL A 39 13.52 25.10 -7.91
N LYS A 40 13.44 24.21 -6.93
CA LYS A 40 13.50 22.75 -7.15
C LYS A 40 12.16 22.11 -6.86
N PHE A 41 11.73 21.26 -7.77
CA PHE A 41 10.59 20.39 -7.54
C PHE A 41 11.08 19.02 -7.06
N THR A 42 10.48 18.55 -5.98
CA THR A 42 10.71 17.22 -5.45
C THR A 42 9.40 16.46 -5.49
N ASP A 43 9.41 15.27 -6.06
CA ASP A 43 8.23 14.42 -6.07
C ASP A 43 7.95 13.94 -4.63
N PRO A 44 6.67 13.97 -4.20
CA PRO A 44 6.30 13.49 -2.87
C PRO A 44 6.53 11.98 -2.76
N VAL A 45 6.98 11.53 -1.61
CA VAL A 45 7.00 10.11 -1.30
C VAL A 45 5.55 9.62 -1.22
N GLN A 46 5.28 8.51 -1.89
CA GLN A 46 3.96 7.89 -1.91
C GLN A 46 3.98 6.67 -1.00
N THR A 47 3.14 6.68 0.01
CA THR A 47 2.84 5.50 0.83
C THR A 47 1.50 4.95 0.37
N PHE A 48 1.47 3.65 0.09
CA PHE A 48 0.24 2.98 -0.28
C PHE A 48 -0.36 2.28 0.94
N VAL A 49 -1.68 2.24 0.97
CA VAL A 49 -2.44 1.47 1.95
C VAL A 49 -3.01 0.25 1.25
N GLU A 50 -2.78 -0.91 1.81
CA GLU A 50 -3.45 -2.16 1.47
C GLU A 50 -4.49 -2.45 2.54
N THR A 51 -5.67 -2.90 2.15
CA THR A 51 -6.73 -3.26 3.08
C THR A 51 -7.24 -4.66 2.81
N SER A 52 -7.38 -5.44 3.87
CA SER A 52 -8.13 -6.70 3.82
C SER A 52 -9.38 -6.53 4.64
N VAL A 53 -10.50 -6.33 3.94
CA VAL A 53 -11.84 -6.19 4.53
C VAL A 53 -12.46 -7.56 4.61
N PHE A 54 -13.01 -7.87 5.77
CA PHE A 54 -13.80 -9.06 6.00
C PHE A 54 -15.14 -8.63 6.61
N PHE A 55 -16.24 -9.19 6.12
CA PHE A 55 -17.55 -8.95 6.72
C PHE A 55 -18.37 -10.23 6.81
N GLN A 56 -19.26 -10.28 7.79
CA GLN A 56 -20.23 -11.33 7.99
C GLN A 56 -21.56 -10.90 7.38
N PHE A 57 -22.18 -11.79 6.64
CA PHE A 57 -23.39 -11.55 5.86
C PHE A 57 -24.48 -12.57 6.25
N ASN A 58 -25.69 -12.07 6.52
CA ASN A 58 -26.85 -12.90 6.76
C ASN A 58 -27.81 -12.85 5.55
N PRO A 59 -27.94 -13.93 4.78
CA PRO A 59 -28.78 -13.97 3.59
C PRO A 59 -30.30 -13.81 3.90
N ASN A 60 -30.72 -14.10 5.13
CA ASN A 60 -32.13 -13.97 5.52
C ASN A 60 -32.60 -12.50 5.68
N LEU A 61 -31.65 -11.56 5.74
CA LEU A 61 -31.93 -10.12 5.90
C LEU A 61 -31.90 -9.33 4.58
N THR A 62 -31.74 -10.01 3.43
CA THR A 62 -31.70 -9.36 2.13
C THR A 62 -32.18 -10.31 1.04
N THR A 63 -32.62 -9.74 -0.08
CA THR A 63 -32.91 -10.48 -1.32
C THR A 63 -31.73 -10.51 -2.28
N LEU A 64 -30.64 -9.80 -1.96
CA LEU A 64 -29.45 -9.73 -2.80
C LEU A 64 -28.56 -10.96 -2.58
N ALA A 65 -27.95 -11.43 -3.64
CA ALA A 65 -26.94 -12.48 -3.57
C ALA A 65 -25.66 -11.96 -2.89
N GLU A 66 -24.90 -12.85 -2.24
CA GLU A 66 -23.63 -12.55 -1.58
C GLU A 66 -22.66 -11.73 -2.46
N ASN A 67 -22.50 -12.14 -3.73
CA ASN A 67 -21.62 -11.45 -4.67
C ASN A 67 -22.08 -10.01 -4.97
N ALA A 68 -23.38 -9.73 -4.94
CA ALA A 68 -23.88 -8.37 -5.12
C ALA A 68 -23.52 -7.47 -3.93
N ILE A 69 -23.68 -7.98 -2.69
CA ILE A 69 -23.27 -7.27 -1.47
C ILE A 69 -21.75 -7.08 -1.46
N LYS A 70 -20.99 -8.11 -1.83
CA LYS A 70 -19.53 -8.02 -1.92
C LYS A 70 -19.09 -6.93 -2.92
N SER A 71 -19.71 -6.85 -4.08
CA SER A 71 -19.43 -5.80 -5.08
C SER A 71 -19.74 -4.41 -4.52
N GLN A 72 -20.88 -4.22 -3.85
CA GLN A 72 -21.22 -2.94 -3.21
C GLN A 72 -20.20 -2.54 -2.15
N VAL A 73 -19.70 -3.49 -1.34
CA VAL A 73 -18.63 -3.23 -0.38
C VAL A 73 -17.33 -2.84 -1.08
N GLN A 74 -16.98 -3.49 -2.19
CA GLN A 74 -15.80 -3.11 -2.99
C GLN A 74 -15.91 -1.70 -3.55
N ASP A 75 -17.09 -1.32 -4.03
CA ASP A 75 -17.37 0.03 -4.53
C ASP A 75 -17.22 1.07 -3.41
N VAL A 76 -17.73 0.79 -2.22
CA VAL A 76 -17.59 1.65 -1.04
C VAL A 76 -16.14 1.81 -0.63
N VAL A 77 -15.35 0.73 -0.64
CA VAL A 77 -13.91 0.80 -0.35
C VAL A 77 -13.20 1.70 -1.36
N THR A 78 -13.47 1.50 -2.65
CA THR A 78 -12.86 2.29 -3.73
C THR A 78 -13.24 3.77 -3.62
N ASP A 79 -14.51 4.07 -3.39
CA ASP A 79 -15.03 5.41 -3.20
C ASP A 79 -14.43 6.11 -1.98
N TYR A 80 -14.28 5.38 -0.86
CA TYR A 80 -13.67 5.92 0.35
C TYR A 80 -12.24 6.38 0.08
N PHE A 81 -11.43 5.55 -0.56
CA PHE A 81 -10.06 5.90 -0.86
C PHE A 81 -9.95 7.01 -1.90
N THR A 82 -10.77 7.02 -2.93
CA THR A 82 -10.81 8.10 -3.93
C THR A 82 -11.10 9.46 -3.29
N LYS A 83 -11.95 9.50 -2.28
CA LYS A 83 -12.33 10.75 -1.59
C LYS A 83 -11.34 11.19 -0.51
N ASN A 84 -10.68 10.23 0.15
CA ASN A 84 -9.91 10.48 1.37
C ASN A 84 -8.40 10.29 1.21
N THR A 85 -7.91 9.93 0.02
CA THR A 85 -6.48 9.77 -0.26
C THR A 85 -6.09 10.43 -1.59
N GLY A 86 -4.81 10.46 -1.91
CA GLY A 86 -4.30 11.06 -3.16
C GLY A 86 -3.86 12.51 -3.04
N ARG A 87 -4.07 13.16 -1.90
CA ARG A 87 -3.67 14.57 -1.66
C ARG A 87 -2.90 14.73 -0.37
N PHE A 88 -2.16 15.82 -0.25
CA PHE A 88 -1.48 16.17 1.00
C PHE A 88 -2.48 16.34 2.15
N LYS A 89 -2.06 15.97 3.36
CA LYS A 89 -2.84 16.07 4.60
C LYS A 89 -4.08 15.14 4.67
N GLN A 90 -4.26 14.26 3.72
CA GLN A 90 -5.28 13.22 3.81
C GLN A 90 -4.74 12.02 4.57
N SER A 91 -5.60 11.38 5.34
CA SER A 91 -5.26 10.21 6.15
C SER A 91 -6.34 9.14 6.05
N PHE A 92 -5.92 7.89 6.14
CA PHE A 92 -6.83 6.77 6.27
C PHE A 92 -7.30 6.65 7.73
N ARG A 93 -8.60 6.38 7.93
CA ARG A 93 -9.21 6.04 9.22
C ARG A 93 -10.07 4.81 9.08
N ARG A 94 -9.68 3.73 9.78
CA ARG A 94 -10.36 2.44 9.71
C ARG A 94 -11.81 2.52 10.15
N SER A 95 -12.11 3.24 11.24
CA SER A 95 -13.48 3.38 11.75
C SER A 95 -14.43 4.00 10.72
N ASN A 96 -13.97 5.03 9.99
CA ASN A 96 -14.79 5.67 8.96
C ASN A 96 -15.11 4.70 7.82
N LEU A 97 -14.12 3.91 7.40
CA LEU A 97 -14.33 2.89 6.35
C LEU A 97 -15.33 1.83 6.82
N LEU A 98 -15.17 1.28 8.04
CA LEU A 98 -16.05 0.25 8.57
C LEU A 98 -17.49 0.75 8.73
N THR A 99 -17.68 1.99 9.19
CA THR A 99 -19.02 2.61 9.26
C THR A 99 -19.70 2.67 7.90
N LEU A 100 -18.96 2.98 6.83
CA LEU A 100 -19.51 2.99 5.48
C LEU A 100 -19.84 1.59 4.98
N ILE A 101 -19.01 0.59 5.29
CA ILE A 101 -19.24 -0.82 4.95
C ILE A 101 -20.49 -1.34 5.64
N ASP A 102 -20.63 -1.10 6.94
CA ASP A 102 -21.77 -1.55 7.75
C ASP A 102 -23.10 -0.88 7.27
N ALA A 103 -23.01 0.31 6.70
CA ALA A 103 -24.16 1.02 6.13
C ALA A 103 -24.59 0.53 4.74
N VAL A 104 -23.83 -0.35 4.08
CA VAL A 104 -24.17 -0.87 2.74
C VAL A 104 -25.48 -1.65 2.74
N SER A 105 -25.66 -2.50 3.76
CA SER A 105 -26.86 -3.34 3.86
C SER A 105 -27.11 -3.75 5.31
N PRO A 106 -28.38 -3.81 5.74
CA PRO A 106 -28.75 -4.39 7.04
C PRO A 106 -28.35 -5.87 7.18
N SER A 107 -28.04 -6.55 6.09
CA SER A 107 -27.59 -7.94 6.10
C SER A 107 -26.13 -8.09 6.54
N ILE A 108 -25.36 -7.03 6.60
CA ILE A 108 -23.99 -7.03 7.13
C ILE A 108 -24.09 -6.99 8.65
N LEU A 109 -23.70 -8.07 9.30
CA LEU A 109 -23.79 -8.21 10.76
C LEU A 109 -22.58 -7.60 11.48
N SER A 110 -21.41 -7.72 10.87
CA SER A 110 -20.17 -7.16 11.39
C SER A 110 -19.13 -7.04 10.29
N SER A 111 -18.25 -6.08 10.41
CA SER A 111 -17.11 -5.91 9.52
C SER A 111 -15.81 -5.71 10.29
N ARG A 112 -14.71 -6.11 9.69
CA ARG A 112 -13.35 -5.86 10.17
C ARG A 112 -12.43 -5.55 9.01
N CYS A 113 -11.38 -4.80 9.27
CA CYS A 113 -10.40 -4.44 8.27
C CYS A 113 -8.99 -4.54 8.88
N THR A 114 -8.10 -5.26 8.23
CA THR A 114 -6.66 -5.18 8.49
C THR A 114 -6.01 -4.24 7.50
N VAL A 115 -4.95 -3.58 7.93
CA VAL A 115 -4.30 -2.51 7.18
C VAL A 115 -2.83 -2.82 7.04
N GLY A 116 -2.31 -2.65 5.83
CA GLY A 116 -0.88 -2.69 5.51
C GLY A 116 -0.42 -1.33 4.99
N MET A 117 0.76 -0.91 5.41
CA MET A 117 1.48 0.23 4.82
C MET A 117 2.48 -0.30 3.80
N GLN A 118 2.43 0.21 2.58
CA GLN A 118 3.27 -0.25 1.49
C GLN A 118 4.14 0.87 0.97
N GLN A 119 5.40 0.57 0.73
CA GLN A 119 6.28 1.35 -0.14
C GLN A 119 6.81 0.50 -1.30
N ARG A 120 7.27 1.18 -2.35
CA ARG A 120 7.69 0.55 -3.59
C ARG A 120 9.16 0.85 -3.84
N ILE A 121 9.90 -0.18 -4.24
CA ILE A 121 11.27 -0.03 -4.70
C ILE A 121 11.34 -0.41 -6.17
N THR A 122 12.08 0.38 -6.97
CA THR A 122 12.40 0.08 -8.35
C THR A 122 13.85 -0.42 -8.40
N PRO A 123 14.08 -1.73 -8.43
CA PRO A 123 15.44 -2.26 -8.41
C PRO A 123 16.12 -2.06 -9.77
N THR A 124 17.41 -1.79 -9.73
CA THR A 124 18.25 -1.95 -10.91
C THR A 124 18.53 -3.44 -11.06
N LEU A 125 18.00 -4.05 -12.12
CA LEU A 125 18.10 -5.50 -12.33
C LEU A 125 19.58 -5.94 -12.39
N THR A 126 19.86 -7.07 -11.78
CA THR A 126 21.19 -7.71 -11.65
C THR A 126 22.23 -6.94 -10.84
N ALA A 127 21.91 -5.73 -10.38
CA ALA A 127 22.78 -4.94 -9.51
C ALA A 127 22.47 -5.19 -8.03
N ILE A 128 23.51 -5.17 -7.21
CA ILE A 128 23.36 -5.19 -5.75
C ILE A 128 23.05 -3.77 -5.27
N SER A 129 22.00 -3.61 -4.49
CA SER A 129 21.55 -2.31 -4.01
C SER A 129 21.03 -2.37 -2.58
N ASP A 130 21.20 -1.26 -1.86
CA ASP A 130 20.65 -1.06 -0.53
C ASP A 130 19.42 -0.16 -0.60
N TYR A 131 18.43 -0.45 0.24
CA TYR A 131 17.19 0.32 0.32
C TYR A 131 16.85 0.64 1.76
N THR A 132 16.46 1.89 2.00
CA THR A 132 15.89 2.33 3.28
C THR A 132 14.51 2.89 3.01
N LEU A 133 13.49 2.24 3.58
CA LEU A 133 12.09 2.63 3.43
C LEU A 133 11.59 3.14 4.78
N ARG A 134 11.03 4.35 4.78
CA ARG A 134 10.43 4.94 5.96
C ARG A 134 8.93 4.98 5.81
N LEU A 135 8.23 4.34 6.73
CA LEU A 135 6.78 4.27 6.77
C LEU A 135 6.18 5.36 7.66
N PRO A 136 4.89 5.73 7.47
CA PRO A 136 4.27 6.84 8.20
C PRO A 136 4.12 6.63 9.70
N GLN A 137 4.23 5.40 10.17
CA GLN A 137 4.13 5.05 11.59
C GLN A 137 4.90 3.76 11.89
N SER A 138 5.05 3.46 13.19
CA SER A 138 5.74 2.27 13.66
C SER A 138 5.13 0.99 13.09
N ILE A 139 6.01 0.07 12.72
CA ILE A 139 5.70 -1.28 12.28
C ILE A 139 5.37 -2.12 13.53
N ALA A 140 4.42 -3.04 13.41
CA ALA A 140 4.05 -3.94 14.49
C ALA A 140 5.24 -4.80 14.96
N ILE A 141 5.19 -5.18 16.22
CA ILE A 141 6.20 -6.07 16.83
C ILE A 141 6.10 -7.46 16.18
N ALA A 142 7.25 -8.06 15.91
CA ALA A 142 7.30 -9.42 15.37
C ALA A 142 6.68 -10.42 16.35
N ASP A 143 5.83 -11.28 15.84
CA ASP A 143 5.19 -12.37 16.58
C ASP A 143 5.53 -13.74 15.97
N ASP A 144 5.06 -14.82 16.59
CA ASP A 144 5.32 -16.21 16.19
C ASP A 144 4.32 -16.76 15.17
N VAL A 145 3.33 -15.97 14.78
CA VAL A 145 2.24 -16.39 13.87
C VAL A 145 2.29 -15.62 12.56
N ASN A 146 2.46 -14.30 12.63
CA ASN A 146 2.27 -13.43 11.49
C ASN A 146 3.59 -12.91 10.91
N ARG A 147 3.64 -12.82 9.59
CA ARG A 147 4.68 -12.06 8.90
C ARG A 147 4.28 -10.59 8.88
N ILE A 148 5.05 -9.79 9.58
CA ILE A 148 4.77 -8.34 9.74
C ILE A 148 5.21 -7.56 8.51
N VAL A 149 6.33 -7.95 7.91
CA VAL A 149 6.85 -7.36 6.67
C VAL A 149 6.87 -8.43 5.59
N THR A 150 6.30 -8.10 4.43
CA THR A 150 6.29 -8.98 3.25
C THR A 150 6.46 -8.18 1.98
N SER A 151 6.97 -8.81 0.91
CA SER A 151 7.03 -8.18 -0.42
C SER A 151 6.17 -8.89 -1.45
N THR A 152 6.01 -8.26 -2.61
CA THR A 152 5.63 -8.97 -3.83
C THR A 152 6.77 -9.87 -4.30
N ALA A 153 6.43 -10.84 -5.15
CA ALA A 153 7.39 -11.77 -5.70
C ALA A 153 8.35 -11.08 -6.70
N PHE A 154 9.57 -11.59 -6.75
CA PHE A 154 10.59 -11.23 -7.72
C PHE A 154 11.48 -12.45 -8.00
N THR A 155 12.26 -12.41 -9.07
CA THR A 155 13.22 -13.49 -9.38
C THR A 155 14.57 -13.18 -8.75
N PHE A 156 15.10 -14.13 -8.00
CA PHE A 156 16.43 -14.11 -7.43
C PHE A 156 17.06 -15.52 -7.58
N GLN A 157 18.24 -15.60 -8.21
CA GLN A 157 18.93 -16.86 -8.50
C GLN A 157 18.02 -17.90 -9.22
N ASN A 158 17.23 -17.44 -10.19
CA ASN A 158 16.25 -18.25 -10.93
C ASN A 158 15.12 -18.85 -10.04
N LYS A 159 14.91 -18.33 -8.83
CA LYS A 159 13.85 -18.74 -7.90
C LYS A 159 12.81 -17.64 -7.80
N ASN A 160 11.56 -18.02 -7.51
CA ASN A 160 10.47 -17.06 -7.24
C ASN A 160 10.49 -16.70 -5.77
N CYS A 161 11.08 -15.57 -5.45
CA CYS A 161 11.36 -15.15 -4.10
C CYS A 161 10.48 -13.99 -3.63
N ILE A 162 10.30 -13.91 -2.33
CA ILE A 162 9.74 -12.77 -1.61
C ILE A 162 10.70 -12.34 -0.50
N ILE A 163 10.63 -11.07 -0.10
CA ILE A 163 11.22 -10.62 1.15
C ILE A 163 10.15 -10.77 2.24
N ARG A 164 10.54 -11.31 3.40
CA ARG A 164 9.69 -11.38 4.58
C ARG A 164 10.51 -11.30 5.86
N ASN A 165 9.90 -10.89 6.98
CA ASN A 165 10.57 -11.04 8.26
C ASN A 165 10.48 -12.50 8.74
N ARG A 166 11.44 -12.93 9.56
CA ARG A 166 11.34 -14.18 10.31
C ARG A 166 10.30 -14.07 11.42
N LEU A 167 9.69 -15.18 11.79
CA LEU A 167 8.82 -15.23 12.96
C LEU A 167 9.60 -14.88 14.22
N ASN A 168 8.99 -14.16 15.14
CA ASN A 168 9.62 -13.64 16.36
C ASN A 168 10.88 -12.80 16.14
N SER A 169 11.07 -12.24 14.93
CA SER A 169 12.28 -11.50 14.60
C SER A 169 12.00 -10.35 13.64
N THR A 170 12.77 -9.28 13.82
CA THR A 170 12.79 -8.14 12.88
C THR A 170 13.70 -8.36 11.68
N VAL A 171 14.46 -9.45 11.65
CA VAL A 171 15.38 -9.79 10.55
C VAL A 171 14.60 -10.16 9.31
N LEU A 172 15.02 -9.63 8.17
CA LEU A 172 14.45 -9.89 6.86
C LEU A 172 15.24 -10.98 6.14
N GLU A 173 14.51 -11.89 5.50
CA GLU A 173 15.06 -12.99 4.69
C GLU A 173 14.53 -12.94 3.26
N VAL A 174 15.28 -13.47 2.30
CA VAL A 174 14.78 -13.83 0.97
C VAL A 174 14.30 -15.26 1.02
N PHE A 175 13.04 -15.47 0.69
CA PHE A 175 12.35 -16.75 0.80
C PHE A 175 11.81 -17.19 -0.56
N ASP A 176 12.15 -18.42 -0.97
CA ASP A 176 11.58 -19.06 -2.15
C ASP A 176 10.15 -19.52 -1.84
N ASN A 177 9.20 -18.87 -2.47
CA ASN A 177 7.77 -19.10 -2.22
C ASN A 177 7.24 -20.40 -2.88
N ILE A 178 8.01 -20.98 -3.81
CA ILE A 178 7.65 -22.24 -4.47
C ILE A 178 8.17 -23.43 -3.69
N ASN A 179 9.45 -23.40 -3.33
CA ASN A 179 10.11 -24.52 -2.63
C ASN A 179 10.00 -24.43 -1.10
N ASN A 180 9.42 -23.35 -0.56
CA ASN A 180 9.30 -23.10 0.87
C ASN A 180 10.64 -23.15 1.63
N GLU A 181 11.67 -22.52 1.07
CA GLU A 181 12.99 -22.49 1.67
C GLU A 181 13.57 -21.07 1.76
N THR A 182 14.37 -20.82 2.78
CA THR A 182 15.11 -19.56 2.90
C THR A 182 16.32 -19.60 1.97
N VAL A 183 16.41 -18.65 1.05
CA VAL A 183 17.52 -18.51 0.08
C VAL A 183 18.63 -17.64 0.65
N VAL A 184 18.26 -16.53 1.30
CA VAL A 184 19.19 -15.66 2.02
C VAL A 184 18.65 -15.41 3.42
N ASP A 185 19.44 -15.76 4.40
CA ASP A 185 19.03 -15.72 5.81
C ASP A 185 18.87 -14.31 6.37
N ASN A 186 19.62 -13.33 5.88
CA ASN A 186 19.60 -11.98 6.40
C ASN A 186 19.95 -11.02 5.27
N ILE A 187 18.98 -10.18 4.89
CA ILE A 187 19.15 -9.08 3.96
C ILE A 187 18.82 -7.72 4.60
N GLY A 188 18.74 -7.69 5.93
CA GLY A 188 18.41 -6.48 6.65
C GLY A 188 17.40 -6.69 7.77
N SER A 189 16.78 -5.62 8.22
CA SER A 189 15.83 -5.65 9.33
C SER A 189 14.87 -4.47 9.29
N TYR A 190 13.85 -4.50 10.14
CA TYR A 190 13.03 -3.33 10.41
C TYR A 190 13.12 -2.91 11.88
N THR A 191 13.00 -1.61 12.13
CA THR A 191 13.00 -1.03 13.47
C THR A 191 12.15 0.23 13.49
N GLY A 192 11.19 0.32 14.40
CA GLY A 192 10.29 1.47 14.48
C GLY A 192 9.48 1.63 13.18
N ASP A 193 9.67 2.72 12.48
CA ASP A 193 9.02 3.07 11.22
C ASP A 193 9.87 2.76 9.97
N THR A 194 11.03 2.16 10.14
CA THR A 194 12.03 2.04 9.09
C THR A 194 12.33 0.58 8.75
N ILE A 195 12.36 0.27 7.45
CA ILE A 195 12.82 -0.99 6.90
C ILE A 195 14.14 -0.74 6.19
N SER A 196 15.18 -1.49 6.56
CA SER A 196 16.50 -1.45 5.95
C SER A 196 16.77 -2.77 5.24
N ILE A 197 17.05 -2.72 3.93
CA ILE A 197 17.40 -3.86 3.09
C ILE A 197 18.81 -3.61 2.56
N ILE A 198 19.70 -4.58 2.74
CA ILE A 198 21.11 -4.43 2.42
C ILE A 198 21.53 -5.54 1.46
N GLY A 199 22.18 -5.16 0.37
CA GLY A 199 22.76 -6.11 -0.57
C GLY A 199 21.72 -6.87 -1.40
N LEU A 200 20.52 -6.32 -1.60
CA LEU A 200 19.50 -6.96 -2.43
C LEU A 200 19.92 -6.94 -3.90
N GLN A 201 19.94 -8.11 -4.51
CA GLN A 201 20.01 -8.28 -5.96
C GLN A 201 18.67 -8.81 -6.47
N VAL A 202 18.20 -8.27 -7.58
CA VAL A 202 16.96 -8.69 -8.25
C VAL A 202 17.29 -9.04 -9.68
N ASP A 203 17.02 -10.26 -10.10
CA ASP A 203 17.33 -10.69 -11.47
C ASP A 203 16.22 -10.32 -12.44
N ALA A 204 14.96 -10.41 -11.99
CA ALA A 204 13.78 -10.00 -12.76
C ALA A 204 12.61 -9.67 -11.85
N ILE A 205 11.69 -8.86 -12.39
CA ILE A 205 10.38 -8.57 -11.79
C ILE A 205 9.32 -9.24 -12.67
N PRO A 206 8.18 -9.67 -12.10
CA PRO A 206 7.09 -10.26 -12.88
C PRO A 206 6.64 -9.36 -14.03
N THR A 207 6.29 -9.96 -15.15
CA THR A 207 5.84 -9.24 -16.35
C THR A 207 4.64 -8.33 -16.03
N GLY A 208 4.75 -7.06 -16.43
CA GLY A 208 3.72 -6.05 -16.17
C GLY A 208 3.93 -5.25 -14.88
N GLU A 209 4.91 -5.61 -14.05
CA GLU A 209 5.31 -4.84 -12.86
C GLU A 209 6.61 -4.06 -13.14
N SER A 210 6.78 -2.93 -12.46
CA SER A 210 8.00 -2.11 -12.56
C SER A 210 8.72 -1.95 -11.21
N PHE A 211 8.15 -2.48 -10.15
CA PHE A 211 8.63 -2.30 -8.77
C PHE A 211 8.29 -3.52 -7.91
N ILE A 212 9.03 -3.67 -6.84
CA ILE A 212 8.71 -4.58 -5.74
C ILE A 212 7.95 -3.77 -4.69
N LYS A 213 6.77 -4.24 -4.32
CA LYS A 213 5.93 -3.66 -3.26
C LYS A 213 6.36 -4.29 -1.93
N ILE A 214 6.69 -3.48 -0.95
CA ILE A 214 7.05 -3.93 0.39
C ILE A 214 5.99 -3.42 1.35
N THR A 215 5.28 -4.35 1.96
CA THR A 215 4.15 -4.08 2.86
C THR A 215 4.53 -4.42 4.27
N ALA A 216 4.23 -3.52 5.19
CA ALA A 216 4.38 -3.76 6.62
C ALA A 216 3.06 -3.52 7.36
N THR A 217 2.78 -4.36 8.34
CA THR A 217 1.65 -4.18 9.23
C THR A 217 1.96 -3.06 10.23
N PRO A 218 1.13 -2.00 10.32
CA PRO A 218 1.33 -0.95 11.31
C PRO A 218 1.02 -1.46 12.73
N GLU A 219 1.74 -0.94 13.71
CA GLU A 219 1.47 -1.19 15.13
C GLU A 219 0.04 -0.75 15.50
N ASN A 220 -0.38 0.41 15.00
CA ASN A 220 -1.75 0.89 15.16
C ASN A 220 -2.49 0.87 13.82
N GLN A 221 -3.40 -0.09 13.67
CA GLN A 221 -4.21 -0.23 12.46
C GLN A 221 -5.44 0.68 12.38
N SER A 222 -5.66 1.55 13.37
CA SER A 222 -6.84 2.42 13.41
C SER A 222 -6.78 3.56 12.41
N PHE A 223 -5.58 4.00 12.05
CA PHE A 223 -5.35 5.07 11.09
C PHE A 223 -3.99 4.92 10.42
N VAL A 224 -3.84 5.55 9.25
CA VAL A 224 -2.54 5.80 8.61
C VAL A 224 -2.51 7.26 8.20
N THR A 225 -1.55 8.02 8.76
CA THR A 225 -1.36 9.44 8.45
C THR A 225 0.01 9.63 7.82
N PRO A 226 0.12 10.05 6.57
CA PRO A 226 1.39 10.24 5.89
C PRO A 226 2.18 11.38 6.54
N PHE A 227 3.50 11.40 6.35
CA PHE A 227 4.29 12.55 6.70
C PHE A 227 3.82 13.80 5.94
N ARG A 228 4.18 14.98 6.43
CA ARG A 228 3.65 16.25 5.90
C ARG A 228 3.89 16.44 4.40
N GLN A 229 4.96 15.87 3.85
CA GLN A 229 5.38 15.98 2.46
C GLN A 229 5.01 14.77 1.61
N ASP A 230 4.34 13.79 2.21
CA ASP A 230 4.00 12.52 1.57
C ASP A 230 2.53 12.50 1.20
N ILE A 231 2.20 11.62 0.28
CA ILE A 231 0.84 11.37 -0.17
C ILE A 231 0.48 9.93 0.15
N LEU A 232 -0.71 9.74 0.71
CA LEU A 232 -1.28 8.42 0.92
C LEU A 232 -2.08 8.03 -0.32
N LYS A 233 -1.85 6.82 -0.84
CA LYS A 233 -2.62 6.22 -1.94
C LYS A 233 -3.17 4.86 -1.53
N HIS A 234 -4.12 4.35 -2.28
CA HIS A 234 -4.66 3.00 -2.10
C HIS A 234 -4.05 2.04 -3.14
N ASP A 235 -3.63 0.85 -2.71
CA ASP A 235 -3.31 -0.23 -3.63
C ASP A 235 -4.50 -1.18 -3.78
N LEU A 236 -5.36 -0.89 -4.76
CA LEU A 236 -6.56 -1.69 -5.02
C LEU A 236 -6.22 -3.13 -5.42
N GLN A 237 -5.12 -3.34 -6.13
CA GLN A 237 -4.72 -4.67 -6.61
C GLN A 237 -4.32 -5.61 -5.47
N ARG A 238 -3.81 -5.06 -4.36
CA ARG A 238 -3.43 -5.83 -3.18
C ARG A 238 -4.45 -5.73 -2.04
N SER A 239 -5.53 -5.00 -2.26
CA SER A 239 -6.63 -4.93 -1.30
C SER A 239 -7.64 -6.02 -1.58
N LEU A 240 -8.16 -6.64 -0.52
CA LEU A 240 -9.06 -7.78 -0.60
C LEU A 240 -10.36 -7.48 0.15
N VAL A 241 -11.47 -7.91 -0.42
CA VAL A 241 -12.76 -7.96 0.27
C VAL A 241 -13.23 -9.41 0.33
N SER A 242 -13.40 -9.91 1.54
CA SER A 242 -13.84 -11.26 1.84
C SER A 242 -15.15 -11.24 2.59
N VAL A 243 -16.00 -12.24 2.34
CA VAL A 243 -17.29 -12.39 2.98
C VAL A 243 -17.43 -13.79 3.55
N VAL A 244 -18.14 -13.93 4.66
CA VAL A 244 -18.58 -15.20 5.21
C VAL A 244 -20.08 -15.13 5.47
N GLU A 245 -20.79 -16.06 4.87
CA GLU A 245 -22.20 -16.26 5.14
C GLU A 245 -22.40 -16.82 6.54
N VAL A 246 -23.27 -16.18 7.31
CA VAL A 246 -23.67 -16.62 8.64
C VAL A 246 -25.16 -16.77 8.65
N SER A 247 -25.63 -18.02 8.56
CA SER A 247 -27.03 -18.33 8.82
C SER A 247 -27.25 -18.31 10.33
N THR A 248 -27.79 -17.21 10.83
CA THR A 248 -28.35 -17.25 12.18
C THR A 248 -29.74 -17.89 12.07
N ASP A 249 -29.82 -19.18 12.35
CA ASP A 249 -31.09 -19.76 12.72
C ASP A 249 -31.59 -18.98 13.94
N VAL A 250 -32.62 -18.20 13.72
CA VAL A 250 -33.33 -17.55 14.81
C VAL A 250 -33.89 -18.68 15.65
N LEU A 251 -33.27 -18.96 16.77
CA LEU A 251 -33.85 -19.84 17.79
C LEU A 251 -35.17 -19.20 18.23
N ASN A 252 -36.24 -19.78 17.76
CA ASN A 252 -37.57 -19.53 18.26
C ASN A 252 -37.69 -20.01 19.71
#